data_1f13352971a2eacd326de18df991e69f
#
_entry.id   1f13352971a2eacd326de18df991e69f
#
_cell.length_a   1.000
_cell.length_b   1.000
_cell.length_c   1.000
_cell.angle_alpha   90.00
_cell.angle_beta   90.00
_cell.angle_gamma   90.00
#
_symmetry.space_group_name_H-M   'P 1'
#
loop_
_entity.id
_entity.type
_entity.pdbx_description
1 polymer ?
#
loop_
_entity_poly.entity_id
_entity_poly.type
_entity_poly.pdbx_seq_one_letter_code
_entity_poly.pdbx_strand_id
1 'polypeptide(L)'
;MLRELSTEPQWKLIEGVKAVAAGDERILAAWVAGSFATGEADAYSDVDVHCLVSDDSAEWFRDNWPETAAAMAGPLVLATSLPGLIGGYALTKDWQHLDLILHPCGLADPRLTDDGLPLYDSTGDLLPAEQAAPRPHAGEPFFPDAAVTLCLYFLGNLVVTFGRNELTVAHSGINAIRDGLVQVMLAERGVRRRGGNKRLNPYLSAEQRTFLESIPAADVSEEGITATIRVLSREFIRRGRALAGRTGATWPEELEDATIAHLQRHLGVDFRS
;
A
#
# COMPACT_ATOMS: atom_id res chain seq x y z
N MET A 1 -19.75 -14.21 6.36
CA MET A 1 -18.39 -13.64 6.37
C MET A 1 -18.38 -12.11 6.20
N LEU A 2 -18.76 -11.52 5.04
CA LEU A 2 -18.72 -10.04 4.88
C LEU A 2 -19.48 -9.29 5.98
N ARG A 3 -20.69 -9.73 6.34
CA ARG A 3 -21.48 -9.08 7.39
C ARG A 3 -20.81 -9.14 8.77
N GLU A 4 -20.11 -10.20 9.08
CA GLU A 4 -19.42 -10.39 10.36
C GLU A 4 -18.18 -9.52 10.49
N LEU A 5 -17.52 -9.21 9.36
CA LEU A 5 -16.36 -8.32 9.30
C LEU A 5 -16.75 -6.84 9.25
N SER A 6 -18.01 -6.54 8.92
CA SER A 6 -18.46 -5.16 8.67
C SER A 6 -19.08 -4.54 9.93
N THR A 7 -18.77 -3.26 10.14
CA THR A 7 -19.62 -2.39 10.96
C THR A 7 -20.96 -2.14 10.25
N GLU A 8 -21.97 -1.62 10.98
CA GLU A 8 -23.26 -1.30 10.36
C GLU A 8 -23.16 -0.30 9.20
N PRO A 9 -22.37 0.78 9.28
CA PRO A 9 -22.19 1.69 8.15
C PRO A 9 -21.50 1.03 6.94
N GLN A 10 -20.44 0.24 7.15
CA GLN A 10 -19.75 -0.50 6.08
C GLN A 10 -20.69 -1.49 5.41
N TRP A 11 -21.51 -2.19 6.21
CA TRP A 11 -22.49 -3.13 5.67
C TRP A 11 -23.55 -2.45 4.80
N LYS A 12 -24.08 -1.29 5.24
CA LYS A 12 -25.01 -0.49 4.45
C LYS A 12 -24.41 -0.07 3.11
N LEU A 13 -23.13 0.31 3.10
CA LEU A 13 -22.41 0.65 1.88
C LEU A 13 -22.33 -0.56 0.94
N ILE A 14 -21.93 -1.73 1.45
CA ILE A 14 -21.86 -2.98 0.67
C ILE A 14 -23.22 -3.36 0.09
N GLU A 15 -24.30 -3.25 0.86
CA GLU A 15 -25.67 -3.49 0.36
C GLU A 15 -26.09 -2.45 -0.68
N GLY A 16 -25.67 -1.19 -0.52
CA GLY A 16 -25.88 -0.14 -1.53
C GLY A 16 -25.18 -0.46 -2.84
N VAL A 17 -23.95 -0.98 -2.79
CA VAL A 17 -23.23 -1.46 -3.99
C VAL A 17 -24.02 -2.55 -4.71
N LYS A 18 -24.51 -3.55 -3.97
CA LYS A 18 -25.33 -4.64 -4.55
C LYS A 18 -26.60 -4.10 -5.20
N ALA A 19 -27.31 -3.21 -4.52
CA ALA A 19 -28.55 -2.64 -5.02
C ALA A 19 -28.33 -1.83 -6.30
N VAL A 20 -27.29 -0.99 -6.35
CA VAL A 20 -26.95 -0.19 -7.53
C VAL A 20 -26.52 -1.10 -8.68
N ALA A 21 -25.64 -2.08 -8.42
CA ALA A 21 -25.18 -3.00 -9.44
C ALA A 21 -26.32 -3.82 -10.05
N ALA A 22 -27.27 -4.31 -9.23
CA ALA A 22 -28.44 -5.05 -9.71
C ALA A 22 -29.47 -4.17 -10.43
N GLY A 23 -29.47 -2.86 -10.18
CA GLY A 23 -30.43 -1.91 -10.78
C GLY A 23 -29.91 -1.18 -12.02
N ASP A 24 -28.64 -1.31 -12.37
CA ASP A 24 -28.02 -0.65 -13.51
C ASP A 24 -27.46 -1.67 -14.51
N GLU A 25 -28.13 -1.86 -15.65
CA GLU A 25 -27.76 -2.84 -16.69
C GLU A 25 -26.37 -2.60 -17.29
N ARG A 26 -25.79 -1.42 -17.08
CA ARG A 26 -24.42 -1.09 -17.52
C ARG A 26 -23.36 -1.71 -16.61
N ILE A 27 -23.71 -2.08 -15.37
CA ILE A 27 -22.84 -2.78 -14.42
C ILE A 27 -23.06 -4.28 -14.60
N LEU A 28 -22.07 -4.97 -15.10
CA LEU A 28 -22.15 -6.39 -15.42
C LEU A 28 -21.81 -7.27 -14.22
N ALA A 29 -20.86 -6.83 -13.39
CA ALA A 29 -20.47 -7.50 -12.16
C ALA A 29 -19.90 -6.48 -11.14
N ALA A 30 -19.98 -6.84 -9.84
CA ALA A 30 -19.39 -6.07 -8.76
C ALA A 30 -18.81 -7.00 -7.69
N TRP A 31 -17.67 -6.62 -7.12
CA TRP A 31 -17.03 -7.36 -6.02
C TRP A 31 -16.34 -6.41 -5.06
N VAL A 32 -16.14 -6.85 -3.81
CA VAL A 32 -15.24 -6.18 -2.87
C VAL A 32 -13.86 -6.78 -2.97
N ALA A 33 -12.86 -5.92 -2.83
CA ALA A 33 -11.44 -6.25 -2.83
C ALA A 33 -10.81 -5.94 -1.45
N GLY A 34 -9.49 -5.81 -1.43
CA GLY A 34 -8.75 -5.32 -0.26
C GLY A 34 -8.96 -6.12 1.00
N SER A 35 -9.09 -5.43 2.13
CA SER A 35 -9.16 -6.05 3.45
C SER A 35 -10.42 -6.92 3.65
N PHE A 36 -11.55 -6.57 3.04
CA PHE A 36 -12.76 -7.39 3.09
C PHE A 36 -12.59 -8.72 2.35
N ALA A 37 -11.93 -8.69 1.20
CA ALA A 37 -11.69 -9.90 0.41
C ALA A 37 -10.67 -10.83 1.09
N THR A 38 -9.67 -10.28 1.79
CA THR A 38 -8.66 -11.07 2.51
C THR A 38 -9.13 -11.54 3.89
N GLY A 39 -10.30 -11.11 4.36
CA GLY A 39 -10.79 -11.42 5.71
C GLY A 39 -10.11 -10.61 6.83
N GLU A 40 -9.36 -9.57 6.48
CA GLU A 40 -8.62 -8.72 7.41
C GLU A 40 -9.35 -7.41 7.76
N ALA A 41 -10.55 -7.19 7.22
CA ALA A 41 -11.32 -5.98 7.47
C ALA A 41 -11.66 -5.80 8.95
N ASP A 42 -11.68 -4.55 9.37
CA ASP A 42 -12.06 -4.13 10.72
C ASP A 42 -12.89 -2.83 10.66
N ALA A 43 -13.20 -2.27 11.84
CA ALA A 43 -14.01 -1.06 11.95
C ALA A 43 -13.38 0.19 11.30
N TYR A 44 -12.10 0.13 10.96
CA TYR A 44 -11.33 1.24 10.36
C TYR A 44 -11.03 1.01 8.87
N SER A 45 -11.50 -0.12 8.32
CA SER A 45 -11.29 -0.45 6.92
C SER A 45 -12.18 0.39 6.00
N ASP A 46 -11.60 0.85 4.90
CA ASP A 46 -12.31 1.31 3.72
C ASP A 46 -13.01 0.13 3.01
N VAL A 47 -13.94 0.44 2.13
CA VAL A 47 -14.61 -0.55 1.28
C VAL A 47 -14.10 -0.38 -0.14
N ASP A 48 -13.23 -1.28 -0.55
CA ASP A 48 -12.70 -1.33 -1.91
C ASP A 48 -13.69 -2.06 -2.81
N VAL A 49 -14.26 -1.38 -3.79
CA VAL A 49 -15.25 -1.91 -4.73
C VAL A 49 -14.73 -1.83 -6.15
N HIS A 50 -14.82 -2.93 -6.84
CA HIS A 50 -14.57 -3.01 -8.27
C HIS A 50 -15.83 -3.41 -9.01
N CYS A 51 -16.07 -2.83 -10.18
CA CYS A 51 -17.17 -3.22 -11.05
C CYS A 51 -16.67 -3.48 -12.46
N LEU A 52 -17.20 -4.51 -13.11
CA LEU A 52 -17.16 -4.63 -14.57
C LEU A 52 -18.32 -3.83 -15.15
N VAL A 53 -18.03 -3.01 -16.15
CA VAL A 53 -19.04 -2.22 -16.86
C VAL A 53 -19.01 -2.52 -18.35
N SER A 54 -20.14 -2.34 -19.03
CA SER A 54 -20.18 -2.49 -20.50
C SER A 54 -19.25 -1.49 -21.18
N ASP A 55 -18.58 -1.89 -22.24
CA ASP A 55 -17.62 -1.04 -22.95
C ASP A 55 -18.25 0.26 -23.47
N ASP A 56 -19.48 0.18 -23.96
CA ASP A 56 -20.25 1.33 -24.44
C ASP A 56 -20.58 2.36 -23.36
N SER A 57 -20.54 1.98 -22.07
CA SER A 57 -20.83 2.85 -20.95
C SER A 57 -19.59 3.44 -20.28
N ALA A 58 -18.39 3.01 -20.68
CA ALA A 58 -17.13 3.40 -20.02
C ALA A 58 -16.90 4.92 -20.01
N GLU A 59 -17.24 5.61 -21.10
CA GLU A 59 -17.11 7.07 -21.17
C GLU A 59 -18.09 7.76 -20.23
N TRP A 60 -19.33 7.30 -20.17
CA TRP A 60 -20.31 7.82 -19.23
C TRP A 60 -19.84 7.65 -17.77
N PHE A 61 -19.34 6.48 -17.40
CA PHE A 61 -18.83 6.24 -16.05
C PHE A 61 -17.59 7.08 -15.73
N ARG A 62 -16.74 7.38 -16.72
CA ARG A 62 -15.59 8.26 -16.52
C ARG A 62 -15.99 9.64 -16.01
N ASP A 63 -17.08 10.17 -16.53
CA ASP A 63 -17.57 11.50 -16.15
C ASP A 63 -18.51 11.46 -14.95
N ASN A 64 -19.22 10.36 -14.73
CA ASN A 64 -20.33 10.28 -13.76
C ASN A 64 -20.12 9.25 -12.65
N TRP A 65 -18.89 8.73 -12.44
CA TRP A 65 -18.63 7.79 -11.35
C TRP A 65 -18.94 8.35 -9.96
N PRO A 66 -18.81 9.68 -9.67
CA PRO A 66 -19.20 10.22 -8.38
C PRO A 66 -20.69 10.06 -8.08
N GLU A 67 -21.55 10.15 -9.11
CA GLU A 67 -22.99 9.91 -8.98
C GLU A 67 -23.28 8.46 -8.65
N THR A 68 -22.56 7.53 -9.32
CA THR A 68 -22.65 6.10 -9.03
C THR A 68 -22.19 5.80 -7.60
N ALA A 69 -21.06 6.37 -7.17
CA ALA A 69 -20.57 6.23 -5.80
C ALA A 69 -21.55 6.81 -4.76
N ALA A 70 -22.18 7.96 -5.07
CA ALA A 70 -23.22 8.55 -4.21
C ALA A 70 -24.49 7.68 -4.14
N ALA A 71 -24.87 7.02 -5.22
CA ALA A 71 -25.98 6.07 -5.22
C ALA A 71 -25.67 4.84 -4.35
N MET A 72 -24.41 4.39 -4.32
CA MET A 72 -23.95 3.26 -3.49
C MET A 72 -23.82 3.61 -2.00
N ALA A 73 -23.17 4.74 -1.70
CA ALA A 73 -22.76 5.09 -0.33
C ALA A 73 -23.62 6.16 0.36
N GLY A 74 -24.51 6.82 -0.40
CA GLY A 74 -25.24 8.01 0.05
C GLY A 74 -24.49 9.31 -0.29
N PRO A 75 -24.98 10.47 0.23
CA PRO A 75 -24.40 11.77 -0.10
C PRO A 75 -22.91 11.87 0.23
N LEU A 76 -22.12 12.27 -0.77
CA LEU A 76 -20.67 12.43 -0.66
C LEU A 76 -20.28 13.83 -0.23
N VAL A 77 -19.20 13.94 0.55
CA VAL A 77 -18.51 15.20 0.85
C VAL A 77 -17.20 15.33 0.07
N LEU A 78 -16.70 14.23 -0.47
CA LEU A 78 -15.53 14.18 -1.33
C LEU A 78 -15.70 13.08 -2.37
N ALA A 79 -15.31 13.39 -3.61
CA ALA A 79 -15.06 12.41 -4.66
C ALA A 79 -13.84 12.88 -5.45
N THR A 80 -12.81 12.04 -5.54
CA THR A 80 -11.54 12.34 -6.21
C THR A 80 -11.17 11.23 -7.15
N SER A 81 -11.08 11.54 -8.44
CA SER A 81 -10.70 10.58 -9.47
C SER A 81 -9.22 10.17 -9.36
N LEU A 82 -8.93 8.92 -9.64
CA LEU A 82 -7.57 8.41 -9.74
C LEU A 82 -7.06 8.51 -11.18
N PRO A 83 -5.84 9.05 -11.40
CA PRO A 83 -5.29 9.20 -12.75
C PRO A 83 -5.21 7.85 -13.49
N GLY A 84 -5.71 7.81 -14.73
CA GLY A 84 -5.65 6.63 -15.58
C GLY A 84 -6.70 5.55 -15.29
N LEU A 85 -7.55 5.74 -14.28
CA LEU A 85 -8.64 4.83 -13.93
C LEU A 85 -10.01 5.47 -14.18
N ILE A 86 -11.04 4.65 -14.29
CA ILE A 86 -12.43 5.10 -14.20
C ILE A 86 -12.84 4.87 -12.74
N GLY A 87 -13.05 5.96 -12.00
CA GLY A 87 -13.35 5.88 -10.58
C GLY A 87 -12.32 6.60 -9.70
N GLY A 88 -12.35 6.31 -8.43
CA GLY A 88 -11.50 6.94 -7.44
C GLY A 88 -11.96 6.65 -6.02
N TYR A 89 -11.61 7.54 -5.10
CA TYR A 89 -12.06 7.45 -3.72
C TYR A 89 -13.10 8.49 -3.38
N ALA A 90 -14.06 8.08 -2.58
CA ALA A 90 -15.17 8.89 -2.13
C ALA A 90 -15.36 8.80 -0.62
N LEU A 91 -15.81 9.91 0.00
CA LEU A 91 -16.13 9.98 1.42
C LEU A 91 -17.55 10.46 1.62
N THR A 92 -18.27 9.81 2.53
CA THR A 92 -19.55 10.31 3.05
C THR A 92 -19.31 11.30 4.20
N LYS A 93 -20.38 12.01 4.61
CA LYS A 93 -20.35 12.90 5.77
C LYS A 93 -19.91 12.21 7.07
N ASP A 94 -20.21 10.92 7.20
CA ASP A 94 -19.85 10.12 8.37
C ASP A 94 -18.50 9.39 8.18
N TRP A 95 -17.69 9.87 7.24
CA TRP A 95 -16.35 9.35 6.93
C TRP A 95 -16.34 7.87 6.51
N GLN A 96 -17.43 7.36 5.94
CA GLN A 96 -17.36 6.07 5.25
C GLN A 96 -16.56 6.26 3.96
N HIS A 97 -15.54 5.44 3.79
CA HIS A 97 -14.61 5.52 2.68
C HIS A 97 -14.95 4.42 1.67
N LEU A 98 -15.23 4.84 0.44
CA LEU A 98 -15.47 3.98 -0.71
C LEU A 98 -14.38 4.23 -1.76
N ASP A 99 -13.60 3.21 -2.07
CA ASP A 99 -12.74 3.17 -3.25
C ASP A 99 -13.49 2.43 -4.35
N LEU A 100 -13.92 3.16 -5.39
CA LEU A 100 -14.69 2.61 -6.51
C LEU A 100 -13.87 2.65 -7.79
N ILE A 101 -13.60 1.48 -8.36
CA ILE A 101 -12.91 1.33 -9.65
C ILE A 101 -13.81 0.57 -10.62
N LEU A 102 -14.03 1.18 -11.79
CA LEU A 102 -14.86 0.61 -12.85
C LEU A 102 -13.97 0.17 -14.01
N HIS A 103 -14.14 -1.07 -14.43
CA HIS A 103 -13.36 -1.70 -15.47
C HIS A 103 -14.24 -1.95 -16.70
N PRO A 104 -13.94 -1.34 -17.87
CA PRO A 104 -14.57 -1.74 -19.12
C PRO A 104 -14.32 -3.22 -19.39
N CYS A 105 -15.34 -3.97 -19.73
CA CYS A 105 -15.30 -5.44 -19.84
C CYS A 105 -14.22 -5.92 -20.83
N GLY A 106 -14.11 -5.27 -21.99
CA GLY A 106 -13.12 -5.62 -23.02
C GLY A 106 -11.67 -5.28 -22.67
N LEU A 107 -11.42 -4.47 -21.61
CA LEU A 107 -10.09 -4.07 -21.14
C LEU A 107 -9.72 -4.68 -19.79
N ALA A 108 -10.65 -5.39 -19.15
CA ALA A 108 -10.42 -5.97 -17.82
C ALA A 108 -9.41 -7.12 -17.90
N ASP A 109 -8.39 -7.09 -17.03
CA ASP A 109 -7.50 -8.25 -16.81
C ASP A 109 -8.35 -9.37 -16.18
N PRO A 110 -8.39 -10.58 -16.72
CA PRO A 110 -9.15 -11.70 -16.14
C PRO A 110 -8.78 -12.01 -14.69
N ARG A 111 -7.56 -11.63 -14.26
CA ARG A 111 -7.07 -11.84 -12.88
C ARG A 111 -7.54 -10.78 -11.87
N LEU A 112 -8.24 -9.73 -12.32
CA LEU A 112 -8.76 -8.69 -11.42
C LEU A 112 -9.74 -9.24 -10.38
N THR A 113 -10.41 -10.34 -10.69
CA THR A 113 -11.41 -10.96 -9.83
C THR A 113 -10.84 -12.03 -8.89
N ASP A 114 -9.60 -12.50 -9.11
CA ASP A 114 -8.99 -13.61 -8.36
C ASP A 114 -8.90 -13.37 -6.84
N ASP A 115 -8.73 -12.11 -6.44
CA ASP A 115 -8.60 -11.70 -5.03
C ASP A 115 -9.88 -10.99 -4.52
N GLY A 116 -11.02 -11.10 -5.23
CA GLY A 116 -12.27 -10.40 -4.92
C GLY A 116 -13.34 -11.30 -4.29
N LEU A 117 -14.25 -10.68 -3.51
CA LEU A 117 -15.47 -11.32 -3.02
C LEU A 117 -16.66 -10.85 -3.87
N PRO A 118 -17.33 -11.74 -4.61
CA PRO A 118 -18.47 -11.41 -5.43
C PRO A 118 -19.59 -10.75 -4.63
N LEU A 119 -20.14 -9.66 -5.16
CA LEU A 119 -21.35 -9.01 -4.67
C LEU A 119 -22.52 -9.17 -5.63
N TYR A 120 -22.24 -9.04 -6.93
CA TYR A 120 -23.21 -9.11 -8.02
C TYR A 120 -22.54 -9.63 -9.29
N ASP A 121 -23.24 -10.46 -10.04
CA ASP A 121 -22.84 -10.98 -11.34
C ASP A 121 -24.09 -11.20 -12.20
N SER A 122 -24.21 -10.43 -13.28
CA SER A 122 -25.42 -10.42 -14.13
C SER A 122 -25.65 -11.72 -14.88
N THR A 123 -24.61 -12.49 -15.16
CA THR A 123 -24.66 -13.76 -15.91
C THR A 123 -24.37 -14.97 -15.03
N GLY A 124 -23.68 -14.78 -13.90
CA GLY A 124 -23.18 -15.83 -13.03
C GLY A 124 -21.85 -16.44 -13.46
N ASP A 125 -21.23 -15.93 -14.52
CA ASP A 125 -20.02 -16.50 -15.13
C ASP A 125 -18.83 -15.50 -15.17
N LEU A 126 -19.04 -14.25 -14.74
CA LEU A 126 -18.03 -13.19 -14.82
C LEU A 126 -17.09 -13.17 -13.62
N LEU A 127 -17.52 -13.72 -12.50
CA LEU A 127 -16.76 -13.76 -11.26
C LEU A 127 -16.48 -15.21 -10.86
N PRO A 128 -15.34 -15.51 -10.20
CA PRO A 128 -15.05 -16.84 -9.71
C PRO A 128 -16.11 -17.33 -8.74
N ALA A 129 -16.58 -18.58 -8.92
CA ALA A 129 -17.57 -19.19 -8.05
C ALA A 129 -17.04 -19.47 -6.63
N GLU A 130 -15.73 -19.64 -6.50
CA GLU A 130 -15.05 -19.89 -5.22
C GLU A 130 -14.07 -18.78 -4.90
N GLN A 131 -14.07 -18.38 -3.65
CA GLN A 131 -13.13 -17.42 -3.11
C GLN A 131 -11.73 -18.06 -3.02
N ALA A 132 -10.71 -17.34 -3.48
CA ALA A 132 -9.33 -17.73 -3.21
C ALA A 132 -9.10 -17.81 -1.68
N ALA A 133 -8.40 -18.84 -1.23
CA ALA A 133 -8.08 -18.99 0.19
C ALA A 133 -7.29 -17.76 0.67
N PRO A 134 -7.54 -17.28 1.91
CA PRO A 134 -6.78 -16.18 2.48
C PRO A 134 -5.28 -16.46 2.36
N ARG A 135 -4.52 -15.52 1.82
CA ARG A 135 -3.06 -15.68 1.70
C ARG A 135 -2.43 -15.60 3.08
N PRO A 136 -1.46 -16.48 3.39
CA PRO A 136 -0.77 -16.41 4.67
C PRO A 136 -0.04 -15.06 4.80
N HIS A 137 -0.03 -14.50 6.03
CA HIS A 137 0.68 -13.25 6.35
C HIS A 137 2.20 -13.36 6.20
N ALA A 138 2.73 -14.56 6.17
CA ALA A 138 4.15 -14.85 6.04
C ALA A 138 4.36 -15.94 5.00
N GLY A 139 5.47 -15.86 4.27
CA GLY A 139 5.87 -16.82 3.24
C GLY A 139 7.36 -17.05 3.27
N GLU A 140 7.89 -17.60 2.18
CA GLU A 140 9.33 -17.75 2.01
C GLU A 140 10.00 -16.37 1.91
N PRO A 141 11.07 -16.12 2.67
CA PRO A 141 11.86 -14.90 2.58
C PRO A 141 12.31 -14.62 1.14
N PHE A 142 12.38 -13.37 0.78
CA PHE A 142 12.88 -12.94 -0.53
C PHE A 142 13.72 -11.67 -0.37
N PHE A 143 14.59 -11.39 -1.34
CA PHE A 143 15.39 -10.17 -1.33
C PHE A 143 14.65 -9.03 -2.07
N PRO A 144 14.40 -7.86 -1.42
CA PRO A 144 13.67 -6.75 -2.02
C PRO A 144 14.62 -5.80 -2.75
N ASP A 145 15.22 -6.23 -3.85
CA ASP A 145 16.33 -5.59 -4.57
C ASP A 145 16.08 -4.11 -4.87
N ALA A 146 14.91 -3.79 -5.46
CA ALA A 146 14.54 -2.41 -5.78
C ALA A 146 14.45 -1.51 -4.53
N ALA A 147 13.89 -2.02 -3.43
CA ALA A 147 13.77 -1.25 -2.18
C ALA A 147 15.14 -1.04 -1.53
N VAL A 148 16.02 -2.03 -1.59
CA VAL A 148 17.40 -1.92 -1.09
C VAL A 148 18.17 -0.88 -1.87
N THR A 149 18.16 -0.96 -3.21
CA THR A 149 18.83 0.01 -4.09
C THR A 149 18.34 1.44 -3.85
N LEU A 150 17.01 1.62 -3.79
CA LEU A 150 16.40 2.93 -3.58
C LEU A 150 16.73 3.50 -2.19
N CYS A 151 16.78 2.68 -1.15
CA CYS A 151 17.14 3.10 0.20
C CYS A 151 18.60 3.61 0.26
N LEU A 152 19.54 2.88 -0.33
CA LEU A 152 20.94 3.32 -0.44
C LEU A 152 21.08 4.62 -1.24
N TYR A 153 20.32 4.78 -2.32
CA TYR A 153 20.27 6.01 -3.09
C TYR A 153 19.74 7.20 -2.26
N PHE A 154 18.66 7.04 -1.53
CA PHE A 154 18.14 8.09 -0.65
C PHE A 154 19.10 8.44 0.47
N LEU A 155 19.79 7.43 1.03
CA LEU A 155 20.82 7.67 2.03
C LEU A 155 21.93 8.57 1.48
N GLY A 156 22.43 8.32 0.27
CA GLY A 156 23.42 9.17 -0.40
C GLY A 156 22.94 10.60 -0.66
N ASN A 157 21.65 10.79 -0.91
CA ASN A 157 21.07 12.12 -1.17
C ASN A 157 21.03 13.06 0.04
N LEU A 158 21.30 12.57 1.25
CA LEU A 158 21.46 13.44 2.43
C LEU A 158 22.52 14.51 2.23
N VAL A 159 23.60 14.20 1.50
CA VAL A 159 24.63 15.17 1.14
C VAL A 159 24.05 16.38 0.41
N VAL A 160 23.09 16.15 -0.49
CA VAL A 160 22.44 17.21 -1.26
C VAL A 160 21.58 18.11 -0.38
N THR A 161 20.79 17.50 0.50
CA THR A 161 19.88 18.26 1.37
C THR A 161 20.65 19.04 2.44
N PHE A 162 21.64 18.44 3.06
CA PHE A 162 22.48 19.11 4.05
C PHE A 162 23.35 20.20 3.40
N GLY A 163 23.97 19.91 2.26
CA GLY A 163 24.79 20.89 1.55
C GLY A 163 24.03 22.13 1.06
N ARG A 164 22.69 22.01 0.94
CA ARG A 164 21.79 23.12 0.60
C ARG A 164 21.11 23.74 1.82
N ASN A 165 21.39 23.25 3.02
CA ASN A 165 20.69 23.63 4.26
C ASN A 165 19.18 23.39 4.21
N GLU A 166 18.74 22.35 3.48
CA GLU A 166 17.35 21.94 3.34
C GLU A 166 16.97 20.93 4.43
N LEU A 167 17.06 21.34 5.69
CA LEU A 167 16.87 20.44 6.84
C LEU A 167 15.44 19.88 6.94
N THR A 168 14.44 20.64 6.52
CA THR A 168 13.04 20.15 6.48
C THR A 168 12.86 19.03 5.46
N VAL A 169 13.56 19.12 4.31
CA VAL A 169 13.55 18.06 3.30
C VAL A 169 14.33 16.85 3.79
N ALA A 170 15.51 17.05 4.40
CA ALA A 170 16.31 15.99 5.00
C ALA A 170 15.53 15.24 6.09
N HIS A 171 14.82 15.97 6.96
CA HIS A 171 13.96 15.39 7.99
C HIS A 171 12.85 14.52 7.40
N SER A 172 12.19 14.97 6.32
CA SER A 172 11.21 14.15 5.61
C SER A 172 11.84 12.90 4.99
N GLY A 173 13.13 12.97 4.59
CA GLY A 173 13.90 11.85 4.07
C GLY A 173 14.09 10.68 5.06
N ILE A 174 13.99 10.92 6.37
CA ILE A 174 14.00 9.86 7.40
C ILE A 174 12.96 8.79 7.10
N ASN A 175 11.76 9.20 6.66
CA ASN A 175 10.70 8.25 6.32
C ASN A 175 11.06 7.35 5.15
N ALA A 176 11.80 7.85 4.15
CA ALA A 176 12.24 7.01 3.02
C ALA A 176 13.21 5.90 3.48
N ILE A 177 14.13 6.21 4.39
CA ILE A 177 15.06 5.22 4.95
C ILE A 177 14.31 4.23 5.84
N ARG A 178 13.38 4.72 6.68
CA ARG A 178 12.51 3.88 7.51
C ARG A 178 11.68 2.92 6.66
N ASP A 179 11.10 3.40 5.58
CA ASP A 179 10.30 2.59 4.66
C ASP A 179 11.16 1.52 3.97
N GLY A 180 12.39 1.84 3.57
CA GLY A 180 13.35 0.86 3.06
C GLY A 180 13.64 -0.25 4.07
N LEU A 181 13.87 0.09 5.34
CA LEU A 181 14.04 -0.87 6.43
C LEU A 181 12.80 -1.74 6.62
N VAL A 182 11.61 -1.13 6.59
CA VAL A 182 10.33 -1.87 6.70
C VAL A 182 10.16 -2.86 5.55
N GLN A 183 10.53 -2.51 4.32
CA GLN A 183 10.49 -3.44 3.19
C GLN A 183 11.42 -4.65 3.42
N VAL A 184 12.63 -4.44 3.96
CA VAL A 184 13.53 -5.55 4.33
C VAL A 184 12.90 -6.42 5.42
N MET A 185 12.32 -5.82 6.47
CA MET A 185 11.66 -6.53 7.56
C MET A 185 10.46 -7.37 7.07
N LEU A 186 9.66 -6.85 6.15
CA LEU A 186 8.56 -7.60 5.53
C LEU A 186 9.09 -8.75 4.67
N ALA A 187 10.14 -8.50 3.89
CA ALA A 187 10.77 -9.49 3.03
C ALA A 187 11.42 -10.64 3.82
N GLU A 188 11.98 -10.37 5.01
CA GLU A 188 12.47 -11.40 5.95
C GLU A 188 11.39 -12.41 6.34
N ARG A 189 10.13 -11.98 6.33
CA ARG A 189 8.95 -12.79 6.65
C ARG A 189 8.22 -13.31 5.42
N GLY A 190 8.73 -13.03 4.22
CA GLY A 190 8.08 -13.40 2.96
C GLY A 190 6.77 -12.67 2.67
N VAL A 191 6.56 -11.51 3.32
CA VAL A 191 5.34 -10.72 3.15
C VAL A 191 5.44 -9.85 1.90
N ARG A 192 4.62 -10.16 0.90
CA ARG A 192 4.48 -9.37 -0.33
C ARG A 192 3.18 -8.56 -0.27
N ARG A 193 3.26 -7.29 0.14
CA ARG A 193 2.10 -6.43 0.20
C ARG A 193 1.85 -5.74 -1.14
N ARG A 194 0.58 -5.69 -1.55
CA ARG A 194 0.12 -4.93 -2.72
C ARG A 194 -0.60 -3.63 -2.35
N GLY A 195 -0.74 -3.30 -1.07
CA GLY A 195 -1.53 -2.17 -0.58
C GLY A 195 -0.75 -1.21 0.33
N GLY A 196 -1.38 -0.10 0.69
CA GLY A 196 -0.82 1.00 1.46
C GLY A 196 -0.37 0.63 2.90
N ASN A 197 0.21 1.61 3.60
CA ASN A 197 0.84 1.43 4.91
C ASN A 197 -0.12 1.63 6.11
N LYS A 198 -1.44 1.58 5.90
CA LYS A 198 -2.43 1.80 6.97
C LYS A 198 -2.39 0.71 8.06
N ARG A 199 -1.92 -0.50 7.75
CA ARG A 199 -1.85 -1.63 8.67
C ARG A 199 -0.52 -2.36 8.49
N LEU A 200 0.40 -2.21 9.44
CA LEU A 200 1.74 -2.78 9.37
C LEU A 200 2.01 -3.84 10.45
N ASN A 201 1.51 -3.61 11.66
CA ASN A 201 1.83 -4.41 12.84
C ASN A 201 1.60 -5.93 12.71
N PRO A 202 0.53 -6.43 12.06
CA PRO A 202 0.31 -7.87 11.89
C PRO A 202 1.40 -8.56 11.05
N TYR A 203 2.09 -7.81 10.20
CA TYR A 203 3.08 -8.32 9.26
C TYR A 203 4.50 -8.32 9.83
N LEU A 204 4.73 -7.62 10.94
CA LEU A 204 6.02 -7.55 11.62
C LEU A 204 6.12 -8.53 12.78
N SER A 205 7.34 -8.99 13.08
CA SER A 205 7.61 -9.70 14.32
C SER A 205 7.56 -8.77 15.53
N ALA A 206 7.46 -9.33 16.73
CA ALA A 206 7.53 -8.52 17.96
C ALA A 206 8.86 -7.77 18.07
N GLU A 207 9.97 -8.41 17.70
CA GLU A 207 11.30 -7.78 17.69
C GLU A 207 11.38 -6.63 16.70
N GLN A 208 10.87 -6.79 15.46
CA GLN A 208 10.84 -5.75 14.46
C GLN A 208 10.01 -4.55 14.90
N ARG A 209 8.85 -4.78 15.51
CA ARG A 209 8.00 -3.71 16.07
C ARG A 209 8.71 -2.96 17.19
N THR A 210 9.27 -3.68 18.16
CA THR A 210 10.02 -3.08 19.27
C THR A 210 11.17 -2.21 18.77
N PHE A 211 11.90 -2.66 17.73
CA PHE A 211 12.94 -1.85 17.13
C PHE A 211 12.38 -0.57 16.53
N LEU A 212 11.31 -0.66 15.70
CA LEU A 212 10.71 0.52 15.05
C LEU A 212 10.13 1.52 16.07
N GLU A 213 9.60 1.03 17.20
CA GLU A 213 9.10 1.83 18.30
C GLU A 213 10.22 2.50 19.12
N SER A 214 11.43 1.93 19.11
CA SER A 214 12.60 2.47 19.80
C SER A 214 13.36 3.54 19.02
N ILE A 215 13.01 3.79 17.76
CA ILE A 215 13.70 4.80 16.94
C ILE A 215 13.48 6.19 17.56
N PRO A 216 14.56 6.95 17.84
CA PRO A 216 14.41 8.28 18.41
C PRO A 216 13.69 9.23 17.46
N ALA A 217 12.85 10.11 18.00
CA ALA A 217 12.27 11.19 17.23
C ALA A 217 13.37 12.20 16.88
N ALA A 218 13.53 12.52 15.60
CA ALA A 218 14.44 13.56 15.14
C ALA A 218 13.80 14.94 15.31
N ASP A 219 14.55 15.91 15.80
CA ASP A 219 14.25 17.32 15.55
C ASP A 219 14.77 17.76 14.17
N VAL A 220 14.40 18.97 13.72
CA VAL A 220 14.80 19.51 12.42
C VAL A 220 16.19 20.17 12.56
N SER A 221 17.20 19.39 12.98
CA SER A 221 18.61 19.76 13.05
C SER A 221 19.47 18.73 12.32
N GLU A 222 20.65 19.11 11.90
CA GLU A 222 21.62 18.17 11.28
C GLU A 222 21.96 17.04 12.25
N GLU A 223 22.14 17.34 13.53
CA GLU A 223 22.47 16.37 14.57
C GLU A 223 21.34 15.37 14.79
N GLY A 224 20.09 15.85 14.99
CA GLY A 224 18.92 14.99 15.24
C GLY A 224 18.59 14.10 14.04
N ILE A 225 18.63 14.66 12.82
CA ILE A 225 18.42 13.91 11.58
C ILE A 225 19.49 12.84 11.41
N THR A 226 20.78 13.22 11.57
CA THR A 226 21.91 12.29 11.43
C THR A 226 21.84 11.16 12.45
N ALA A 227 21.53 11.46 13.72
CA ALA A 227 21.41 10.45 14.76
C ALA A 227 20.32 9.41 14.44
N THR A 228 19.15 9.88 14.00
CA THR A 228 18.03 8.98 13.64
C THR A 228 18.34 8.13 12.40
N ILE A 229 18.89 8.75 11.35
CA ILE A 229 19.25 8.03 10.12
C ILE A 229 20.35 7.01 10.39
N ARG A 230 21.32 7.31 11.28
CA ARG A 230 22.35 6.34 11.66
C ARG A 230 21.75 5.07 12.28
N VAL A 231 20.77 5.21 13.18
CA VAL A 231 20.08 4.05 13.75
C VAL A 231 19.38 3.23 12.68
N LEU A 232 18.64 3.91 11.80
CA LEU A 232 17.90 3.26 10.72
C LEU A 232 18.80 2.57 9.70
N SER A 233 19.83 3.26 9.20
CA SER A 233 20.72 2.74 8.16
C SER A 233 21.57 1.57 8.65
N ARG A 234 22.05 1.63 9.88
CA ARG A 234 22.80 0.53 10.51
C ARG A 234 21.95 -0.75 10.56
N GLU A 235 20.72 -0.65 11.02
CA GLU A 235 19.82 -1.79 11.08
C GLU A 235 19.39 -2.27 9.68
N PHE A 236 19.15 -1.34 8.74
CA PHE A 236 18.86 -1.65 7.35
C PHE A 236 19.99 -2.45 6.68
N ILE A 237 21.24 -1.99 6.79
CA ILE A 237 22.41 -2.67 6.22
C ILE A 237 22.60 -4.06 6.86
N ARG A 238 22.53 -4.13 8.21
CA ARG A 238 22.66 -5.38 8.94
C ARG A 238 21.64 -6.43 8.50
N ARG A 239 20.34 -6.06 8.45
CA ARG A 239 19.26 -6.96 8.03
C ARG A 239 19.34 -7.28 6.55
N GLY A 240 19.58 -6.30 5.71
CA GLY A 240 19.65 -6.49 4.26
C GLY A 240 20.75 -7.47 3.86
N ARG A 241 21.95 -7.34 4.42
CA ARG A 241 23.07 -8.28 4.21
C ARG A 241 22.73 -9.69 4.70
N ALA A 242 22.14 -9.82 5.89
CA ALA A 242 21.72 -11.10 6.42
C ALA A 242 20.63 -11.75 5.54
N LEU A 243 19.68 -10.95 5.05
CA LEU A 243 18.62 -11.44 4.17
C LEU A 243 19.16 -11.86 2.80
N ALA A 244 20.09 -11.11 2.22
CA ALA A 244 20.77 -11.49 0.98
C ALA A 244 21.44 -12.88 1.13
N GLY A 245 22.20 -13.09 2.21
CA GLY A 245 22.81 -14.39 2.49
C GLY A 245 21.80 -15.52 2.68
N ARG A 246 20.65 -15.26 3.32
CA ARG A 246 19.59 -16.28 3.53
C ARG A 246 18.86 -16.66 2.24
N THR A 247 18.71 -15.73 1.32
CA THR A 247 17.94 -15.91 0.08
C THR A 247 18.81 -16.29 -1.11
N GLY A 248 20.14 -16.30 -0.95
CA GLY A 248 21.10 -16.51 -2.05
C GLY A 248 21.18 -15.33 -3.02
N ALA A 249 20.64 -14.17 -2.64
CA ALA A 249 20.74 -12.95 -3.42
C ALA A 249 22.09 -12.25 -3.19
N THR A 250 22.45 -11.38 -4.13
CA THR A 250 23.67 -10.58 -4.01
C THR A 250 23.33 -9.24 -3.34
N TRP A 251 24.00 -8.93 -2.23
CA TRP A 251 23.95 -7.59 -1.64
C TRP A 251 24.71 -6.60 -2.55
N PRO A 252 24.20 -5.37 -2.77
CA PRO A 252 24.85 -4.37 -3.63
C PRO A 252 26.03 -3.67 -2.93
N GLU A 253 27.12 -4.41 -2.68
CA GLU A 253 28.30 -3.92 -1.91
C GLU A 253 28.94 -2.68 -2.53
N GLU A 254 29.11 -2.67 -3.84
CA GLU A 254 29.70 -1.53 -4.55
C GLU A 254 28.88 -0.25 -4.36
N LEU A 255 27.53 -0.35 -4.42
CA LEU A 255 26.65 0.79 -4.19
C LEU A 255 26.70 1.22 -2.72
N GLU A 256 26.67 0.29 -1.77
CA GLU A 256 26.83 0.62 -0.34
C GLU A 256 28.15 1.34 -0.09
N ASP A 257 29.26 0.79 -0.56
CA ASP A 257 30.60 1.38 -0.34
C ASP A 257 30.73 2.77 -0.95
N ALA A 258 30.20 2.97 -2.17
CA ALA A 258 30.17 4.27 -2.81
C ALA A 258 29.31 5.28 -2.02
N THR A 259 28.14 4.85 -1.53
CA THR A 259 27.22 5.65 -0.73
C THR A 259 27.87 6.07 0.59
N ILE A 260 28.46 5.14 1.34
CA ILE A 260 29.10 5.41 2.63
C ILE A 260 30.34 6.31 2.44
N ALA A 261 31.17 6.05 1.41
CA ALA A 261 32.31 6.90 1.11
C ALA A 261 31.90 8.33 0.73
N HIS A 262 30.75 8.48 0.03
CA HIS A 262 30.16 9.78 -0.30
C HIS A 262 29.74 10.54 0.95
N LEU A 263 28.99 9.89 1.85
CA LEU A 263 28.54 10.45 3.12
C LEU A 263 29.71 10.82 4.04
N GLN A 264 30.71 9.94 4.17
CA GLN A 264 31.90 10.20 4.97
C GLN A 264 32.68 11.40 4.47
N ARG A 265 32.83 11.53 3.15
CA ARG A 265 33.58 12.64 2.54
C ARG A 265 32.92 14.00 2.75
N HIS A 266 31.60 14.05 2.68
CA HIS A 266 30.87 15.33 2.66
C HIS A 266 30.20 15.68 4.02
N LEU A 267 29.87 14.70 4.83
CA LEU A 267 29.19 14.91 6.13
C LEU A 267 30.05 14.46 7.31
N GLY A 268 31.19 13.81 7.07
CA GLY A 268 32.05 13.29 8.14
C GLY A 268 31.44 12.13 8.92
N VAL A 269 30.38 11.49 8.40
CA VAL A 269 29.59 10.47 9.11
C VAL A 269 29.71 9.13 8.42
N ASP A 270 30.05 8.09 9.20
CA ASP A 270 29.91 6.69 8.78
C ASP A 270 28.57 6.14 9.35
N PHE A 271 27.66 5.78 8.45
CA PHE A 271 26.35 5.25 8.82
C PHE A 271 26.34 3.71 9.01
N ARG A 272 27.48 3.05 8.92
CA ARG A 272 27.68 1.63 9.27
C ARG A 272 28.07 1.45 10.75
N SER A 273 28.61 2.46 11.37
CA SER A 273 29.12 2.44 12.75
C SER A 273 28.11 2.92 13.80
#